data_577c0f46ba652c0ca4740d7ef270fd3f
#
_entry.id   577c0f46ba652c0ca4740d7ef270fd3f
#
_cell.length_a   1.000
_cell.length_b   1.000
_cell.length_c   1.000
_cell.angle_alpha   90.00
_cell.angle_beta   90.00
_cell.angle_gamma   90.00
#
_symmetry.space_group_name_H-M   'P 1'
#
loop_
_entity.id
_entity.type
_entity.pdbx_description
1 polymer ?
#
loop_
_entity_poly.entity_id
_entity_poly.type
_entity_poly.pdbx_seq_one_letter_code
_entity_poly.pdbx_strand_id
1 'polypeptide(L)'
;MTMRIKQYFGRHPDLRIVFDPHAVGHTDAPDTWRVFFRQRLRWDGDMFYIFIRKFRFNLRPRLLGWRNFLFVIVNGLLMQLVLPFLIVAYTGTMLFTMPLGVVLGMLAFIYLAYLAALLFYFLLYVVTVSERPRDDVWYLGFLPLFPLFAFVNRIHCSFSIMAEMFMKSHLDSSMAPWWVLRKLKF
;
A
#
# COMPACT_ATOMS: atom_id res chain seq x y z
N MET A 1 -15.78 2.12 -2.37
CA MET A 1 -16.34 1.73 -3.68
C MET A 1 -15.94 0.31 -4.07
N THR A 2 -14.69 -0.03 -4.15
CA THR A 2 -14.16 -1.32 -4.63
C THR A 2 -14.76 -2.57 -3.94
N MET A 3 -14.96 -2.57 -2.61
CA MET A 3 -15.53 -3.72 -1.90
C MET A 3 -16.99 -3.99 -2.29
N ARG A 4 -17.80 -2.95 -2.49
CA ARG A 4 -19.19 -3.09 -2.96
C ARG A 4 -19.24 -3.66 -4.37
N ILE A 5 -18.34 -3.21 -5.25
CA ILE A 5 -18.21 -3.72 -6.61
C ILE A 5 -17.81 -5.20 -6.56
N LYS A 6 -16.83 -5.59 -5.75
CA LYS A 6 -16.43 -7.01 -5.59
C LYS A 6 -17.57 -7.90 -5.07
N GLN A 7 -18.42 -7.40 -4.18
CA GLN A 7 -19.61 -8.12 -3.71
C GLN A 7 -20.66 -8.26 -4.82
N TYR A 8 -20.83 -7.24 -5.63
CA TYR A 8 -21.72 -7.28 -6.78
C TYR A 8 -21.27 -8.35 -7.79
N PHE A 9 -19.98 -8.41 -8.10
CA PHE A 9 -19.41 -9.44 -8.97
C PHE A 9 -19.47 -10.85 -8.37
N GLY A 10 -19.43 -11.00 -7.05
CA GLY A 10 -19.63 -12.30 -6.40
C GLY A 10 -21.03 -12.88 -6.67
N ARG A 11 -22.01 -12.01 -6.94
CA ARG A 11 -23.41 -12.41 -7.28
C ARG A 11 -23.65 -12.47 -8.79
N HIS A 12 -22.83 -11.81 -9.58
CA HIS A 12 -22.94 -11.71 -11.04
C HIS A 12 -21.61 -12.10 -11.70
N PRO A 13 -21.32 -13.41 -11.81
CA PRO A 13 -20.03 -13.92 -12.29
C PRO A 13 -19.75 -13.57 -13.77
N ASP A 14 -20.78 -13.24 -14.52
CA ASP A 14 -20.69 -12.89 -15.95
C ASP A 14 -20.12 -11.48 -16.17
N LEU A 15 -20.15 -10.64 -15.14
CA LEU A 15 -19.61 -9.29 -15.21
C LEU A 15 -18.11 -9.28 -14.93
N ARG A 16 -17.38 -8.43 -15.64
CA ARG A 16 -15.92 -8.28 -15.49
C ARG A 16 -15.56 -6.83 -15.27
N ILE A 17 -14.56 -6.58 -14.43
CA ILE A 17 -13.87 -5.30 -14.37
C ILE A 17 -12.78 -5.36 -15.43
N VAL A 18 -12.87 -4.48 -16.41
CA VAL A 18 -11.87 -4.36 -17.47
C VAL A 18 -10.92 -3.23 -17.10
N PHE A 19 -9.64 -3.46 -17.29
CA PHE A 19 -8.62 -2.42 -17.21
C PHE A 19 -8.56 -1.71 -18.57
N ASP A 20 -8.72 -0.40 -18.56
CA ASP A 20 -8.55 0.44 -19.75
C ASP A 20 -7.22 1.23 -19.61
N PRO A 21 -6.20 0.90 -20.41
CA PRO A 21 -4.91 1.59 -20.35
C PRO A 21 -4.99 3.05 -20.84
N HIS A 22 -6.04 3.41 -21.59
CA HIS A 22 -6.24 4.78 -22.09
C HIS A 22 -6.95 5.69 -21.09
N ALA A 23 -7.53 5.12 -20.02
CA ALA A 23 -8.17 5.90 -18.96
C ALA A 23 -7.12 6.48 -18.02
N VAL A 24 -6.41 7.51 -18.44
CA VAL A 24 -5.35 8.18 -17.66
C VAL A 24 -5.95 9.21 -16.71
N GLY A 25 -5.65 9.06 -15.42
CA GLY A 25 -5.99 10.03 -14.38
C GLY A 25 -4.76 10.80 -13.93
N HIS A 26 -4.81 12.12 -13.95
CA HIS A 26 -3.76 12.97 -13.41
C HIS A 26 -4.06 13.33 -11.95
N THR A 27 -3.07 13.17 -11.08
CA THR A 27 -3.17 13.57 -9.66
C THR A 27 -1.92 14.33 -9.26
N ASP A 28 -2.09 15.30 -8.35
CA ASP A 28 -0.94 16.00 -7.78
C ASP A 28 -0.19 15.08 -6.82
N ALA A 29 1.10 14.94 -7.06
CA ALA A 29 1.99 14.25 -6.12
C ALA A 29 2.29 15.17 -4.92
N PRO A 30 2.45 14.62 -3.71
CA PRO A 30 2.86 15.40 -2.56
C PRO A 30 4.28 15.95 -2.78
N ASP A 31 4.44 17.26 -2.63
CA ASP A 31 5.68 18.02 -2.83
C ASP A 31 6.60 18.00 -1.60
N THR A 32 6.08 17.67 -0.42
CA THR A 32 6.82 17.61 0.83
C THR A 32 6.60 16.30 1.58
N TRP A 33 7.60 15.90 2.36
CA TRP A 33 7.51 14.72 3.24
C TRP A 33 6.33 14.81 4.21
N ARG A 34 6.05 16.01 4.73
CA ARG A 34 4.93 16.22 5.64
C ARG A 34 3.58 15.94 4.97
N VAL A 35 3.38 16.42 3.76
CA VAL A 35 2.17 16.18 2.98
C VAL A 35 2.07 14.71 2.60
N PHE A 36 3.17 14.10 2.18
CA PHE A 36 3.23 12.67 1.86
C PHE A 36 2.82 11.80 3.06
N PHE A 37 3.43 11.97 4.24
CA PHE A 37 3.11 11.15 5.40
C PHE A 37 1.70 11.40 5.93
N ARG A 38 1.16 12.63 5.84
CA ARG A 38 -0.25 12.89 6.14
C ARG A 38 -1.20 12.17 5.19
N GLN A 39 -0.89 12.17 3.91
CA GLN A 39 -1.68 11.42 2.92
C GLN A 39 -1.65 9.93 3.21
N ARG A 40 -0.47 9.38 3.53
CA ARG A 40 -0.30 7.98 3.90
C ARG A 40 -1.01 7.61 5.20
N LEU A 41 -0.96 8.46 6.21
CA LEU A 41 -1.67 8.23 7.47
C LEU A 41 -3.16 7.94 7.22
N ARG A 42 -3.79 8.68 6.33
CA ARG A 42 -5.18 8.45 5.94
C ARG A 42 -5.35 7.18 5.11
N TRP A 43 -4.55 6.99 4.08
CA TRP A 43 -4.74 5.87 3.15
C TRP A 43 -4.45 4.51 3.80
N ASP A 44 -3.37 4.43 4.56
CA ASP A 44 -2.98 3.18 5.23
C ASP A 44 -3.91 2.89 6.43
N GLY A 45 -4.34 3.92 7.16
CA GLY A 45 -5.33 3.78 8.23
C GLY A 45 -6.71 3.37 7.70
N ASP A 46 -7.15 3.94 6.57
CA ASP A 46 -8.42 3.57 5.92
C ASP A 46 -8.50 2.08 5.58
N MET A 47 -7.39 1.41 5.32
CA MET A 47 -7.37 -0.04 5.08
C MET A 47 -7.85 -0.81 6.30
N PHE A 48 -7.38 -0.46 7.51
CA PHE A 48 -7.88 -1.06 8.74
C PHE A 48 -9.38 -0.81 8.92
N TYR A 49 -9.83 0.43 8.75
CA TYR A 49 -11.24 0.78 8.83
C TYR A 49 -12.10 -0.02 7.85
N ILE A 50 -11.68 -0.09 6.59
CA ILE A 50 -12.41 -0.79 5.53
C ILE A 50 -12.53 -2.28 5.84
N PHE A 51 -11.43 -2.95 6.14
CA PHE A 51 -11.44 -4.41 6.29
C PHE A 51 -11.95 -4.87 7.64
N ILE A 52 -11.58 -4.21 8.72
CA ILE A 52 -11.86 -4.69 10.09
C ILE A 52 -13.14 -4.10 10.66
N ARG A 53 -13.47 -2.84 10.34
CA ARG A 53 -14.67 -2.19 10.90
C ARG A 53 -15.86 -2.23 9.94
N LYS A 54 -15.68 -1.76 8.70
CA LYS A 54 -16.79 -1.53 7.78
C LYS A 54 -17.27 -2.80 7.08
N PHE A 55 -16.35 -3.62 6.58
CA PHE A 55 -16.68 -4.78 5.73
C PHE A 55 -16.33 -6.14 6.35
N ARG A 56 -16.05 -6.22 7.66
CA ARG A 56 -15.67 -7.47 8.34
C ARG A 56 -16.66 -8.63 8.10
N PHE A 57 -17.95 -8.33 8.13
CA PHE A 57 -19.00 -9.34 7.93
C PHE A 57 -19.18 -9.75 6.47
N ASN A 58 -18.65 -8.94 5.56
CA ASN A 58 -18.74 -9.14 4.13
C ASN A 58 -17.52 -9.89 3.55
N LEU A 59 -16.50 -10.14 4.39
CA LEU A 59 -15.33 -10.94 4.04
C LEU A 59 -15.68 -12.44 4.12
N ARG A 60 -16.58 -12.88 3.23
CA ARG A 60 -17.02 -14.27 3.15
C ARG A 60 -16.88 -14.78 1.71
N PRO A 61 -16.38 -16.03 1.51
CA PRO A 61 -16.22 -16.59 0.16
C PRO A 61 -17.54 -16.62 -0.62
N ARG A 62 -18.66 -16.85 0.08
CA ARG A 62 -20.01 -16.89 -0.53
C ARG A 62 -20.47 -15.54 -1.09
N LEU A 63 -19.99 -14.41 -0.53
CA LEU A 63 -20.38 -13.06 -0.95
C LEU A 63 -19.45 -12.47 -2.00
N LEU A 64 -18.16 -12.82 -1.95
CA LEU A 64 -17.13 -12.25 -2.82
C LEU A 64 -16.81 -13.18 -4.00
N GLY A 65 -17.18 -14.45 -3.93
CA GLY A 65 -16.60 -15.50 -4.75
C GLY A 65 -15.19 -15.86 -4.27
N TRP A 66 -14.78 -17.12 -4.46
CA TRP A 66 -13.52 -17.63 -3.89
C TRP A 66 -12.26 -16.87 -4.35
N ARG A 67 -12.18 -16.54 -5.64
CA ARG A 67 -11.04 -15.81 -6.21
C ARG A 67 -10.88 -14.40 -5.60
N ASN A 68 -11.97 -13.62 -5.54
CA ASN A 68 -11.94 -12.28 -4.96
C ASN A 68 -11.72 -12.33 -3.45
N PHE A 69 -12.26 -13.34 -2.77
CA PHE A 69 -12.02 -13.54 -1.34
C PHE A 69 -10.54 -13.77 -1.05
N LEU A 70 -9.89 -14.71 -1.74
CA LEU A 70 -8.45 -14.97 -1.59
C LEU A 70 -7.62 -13.72 -1.91
N PHE A 71 -7.95 -13.03 -3.00
CA PHE A 71 -7.26 -11.79 -3.35
C PHE A 71 -7.36 -10.74 -2.24
N VAL A 72 -8.53 -10.54 -1.66
CA VAL A 72 -8.75 -9.56 -0.58
C VAL A 72 -8.03 -9.98 0.70
N ILE A 73 -8.06 -11.26 1.07
CA ILE A 73 -7.35 -11.76 2.25
C ILE A 73 -5.84 -11.59 2.08
N VAL A 74 -5.28 -12.03 0.95
CA VAL A 74 -3.82 -11.97 0.75
C VAL A 74 -3.36 -10.51 0.57
N ASN A 75 -3.94 -9.78 -0.38
CA ASN A 75 -3.44 -8.43 -0.69
C ASN A 75 -3.94 -7.37 0.31
N GLY A 76 -5.17 -7.47 0.78
CA GLY A 76 -5.74 -6.50 1.70
C GLY A 76 -5.34 -6.73 3.14
N LEU A 77 -5.63 -7.91 3.70
CA LEU A 77 -5.36 -8.19 5.10
C LEU A 77 -3.89 -8.53 5.33
N LEU A 78 -3.36 -9.55 4.62
CA LEU A 78 -2.02 -10.05 4.90
C LEU A 78 -0.95 -9.03 4.51
N MET A 79 -0.93 -8.55 3.26
CA MET A 79 0.13 -7.67 2.76
C MET A 79 0.03 -6.23 3.25
N GLN A 80 -1.17 -5.71 3.47
CA GLN A 80 -1.35 -4.30 3.85
C GLN A 80 -1.59 -4.08 5.35
N LEU A 81 -2.20 -5.02 6.07
CA LEU A 81 -2.44 -4.86 7.50
C LEU A 81 -1.43 -5.63 8.36
N VAL A 82 -1.16 -6.91 8.04
CA VAL A 82 -0.34 -7.77 8.91
C VAL A 82 1.14 -7.59 8.64
N LEU A 83 1.54 -7.59 7.37
CA LEU A 83 2.95 -7.56 6.98
C LEU A 83 3.74 -6.34 7.50
N PRO A 84 3.21 -5.10 7.54
CA PRO A 84 3.92 -3.98 8.14
C PRO A 84 4.31 -4.23 9.59
N PHE A 85 3.40 -4.78 10.41
CA PHE A 85 3.69 -5.11 11.81
C PHE A 85 4.72 -6.25 11.93
N LEU A 86 4.63 -7.27 11.08
CA LEU A 86 5.61 -8.36 11.08
C LEU A 86 7.01 -7.84 10.74
N ILE A 87 7.12 -6.94 9.76
CA ILE A 87 8.42 -6.33 9.40
C ILE A 87 8.99 -5.55 10.57
N VAL A 88 8.19 -4.69 11.21
CA VAL A 88 8.63 -3.88 12.35
C VAL A 88 9.01 -4.78 13.54
N ALA A 89 8.16 -5.74 13.88
CA ALA A 89 8.40 -6.67 14.99
C ALA A 89 9.65 -7.52 14.75
N TYR A 90 9.78 -8.10 13.55
CA TYR A 90 10.94 -8.92 13.20
C TYR A 90 12.24 -8.12 13.21
N THR A 91 12.25 -6.92 12.62
CA THR A 91 13.42 -6.04 12.63
C THR A 91 13.79 -5.63 14.06
N GLY A 92 12.80 -5.26 14.87
CA GLY A 92 13.01 -4.95 16.28
C GLY A 92 13.59 -6.14 17.05
N THR A 93 13.00 -7.32 16.91
CA THR A 93 13.50 -8.54 17.58
C THR A 93 14.92 -8.84 17.18
N MET A 94 15.27 -8.77 15.89
CA MET A 94 16.64 -8.98 15.41
C MET A 94 17.63 -8.01 16.07
N LEU A 95 17.29 -6.73 16.17
CA LEU A 95 18.15 -5.70 16.75
C LEU A 95 18.44 -5.95 18.25
N PHE A 96 17.50 -6.55 18.98
CA PHE A 96 17.64 -6.82 20.42
C PHE A 96 18.23 -8.20 20.74
N THR A 97 18.10 -9.18 19.84
CA THR A 97 18.48 -10.58 20.14
C THR A 97 19.73 -11.05 19.43
N MET A 98 20.13 -10.40 18.32
CA MET A 98 21.24 -10.86 17.49
C MET A 98 22.44 -9.93 17.56
N PRO A 99 23.68 -10.45 17.38
CA PRO A 99 24.87 -9.61 17.24
C PRO A 99 24.74 -8.64 16.06
N LEU A 100 25.19 -7.40 16.24
CA LEU A 100 25.06 -6.33 15.26
C LEU A 100 25.60 -6.73 13.87
N GLY A 101 26.70 -7.46 13.79
CA GLY A 101 27.28 -7.92 12.52
C GLY A 101 26.34 -8.84 11.73
N VAL A 102 25.63 -9.73 12.46
CA VAL A 102 24.64 -10.63 11.84
C VAL A 102 23.44 -9.81 11.31
N VAL A 103 22.94 -8.87 12.12
CA VAL A 103 21.83 -8.01 11.75
C VAL A 103 22.18 -7.20 10.49
N LEU A 104 23.34 -6.56 10.47
CA LEU A 104 23.78 -5.78 9.30
C LEU A 104 23.93 -6.65 8.04
N GLY A 105 24.48 -7.86 8.19
CA GLY A 105 24.59 -8.82 7.09
C GLY A 105 23.22 -9.23 6.53
N MET A 106 22.25 -9.52 7.40
CA MET A 106 20.88 -9.88 6.98
C MET A 106 20.15 -8.69 6.33
N LEU A 107 20.27 -7.49 6.89
CA LEU A 107 19.67 -6.28 6.31
C LEU A 107 20.29 -5.96 4.93
N ALA A 108 21.61 -6.11 4.80
CA ALA A 108 22.29 -5.92 3.51
C ALA A 108 21.83 -6.95 2.47
N PHE A 109 21.68 -8.21 2.86
CA PHE A 109 21.16 -9.26 1.98
C PHE A 109 19.72 -8.96 1.52
N ILE A 110 18.84 -8.61 2.46
CA ILE A 110 17.45 -8.24 2.14
C ILE A 110 17.40 -7.01 1.22
N TYR A 111 18.23 -6.00 1.51
CA TYR A 111 18.33 -4.80 0.67
C TYR A 111 18.76 -5.14 -0.76
N LEU A 112 19.81 -5.95 -0.94
CA LEU A 112 20.29 -6.35 -2.26
C LEU A 112 19.27 -7.20 -3.01
N ALA A 113 18.63 -8.15 -2.34
CA ALA A 113 17.57 -8.97 -2.95
C ALA A 113 16.37 -8.11 -3.41
N TYR A 114 15.96 -7.15 -2.57
CA TYR A 114 14.88 -6.23 -2.92
C TYR A 114 15.27 -5.29 -4.05
N LEU A 115 16.49 -4.77 -4.05
CA LEU A 115 17.02 -3.93 -5.12
C LEU A 115 17.10 -4.70 -6.45
N ALA A 116 17.54 -5.96 -6.43
CA ALA A 116 17.57 -6.81 -7.63
C ALA A 116 16.16 -7.04 -8.20
N ALA A 117 15.19 -7.32 -7.33
CA ALA A 117 13.79 -7.46 -7.74
C ALA A 117 13.23 -6.15 -8.33
N LEU A 118 13.51 -5.01 -7.70
CA LEU A 118 13.11 -3.70 -8.21
C LEU A 118 13.73 -3.40 -9.58
N LEU A 119 15.02 -3.67 -9.74
CA LEU A 119 15.72 -3.50 -11.02
C LEU A 119 15.06 -4.33 -12.11
N PHE A 120 14.75 -5.59 -11.81
CA PHE A 120 14.06 -6.47 -12.75
C PHE A 120 12.69 -5.92 -13.16
N TYR A 121 11.87 -5.51 -12.19
CA TYR A 121 10.54 -4.94 -12.47
C TYR A 121 10.63 -3.60 -13.21
N PHE A 122 11.62 -2.77 -12.87
CA PHE A 122 11.83 -1.50 -13.54
C PHE A 122 12.24 -1.69 -15.01
N LEU A 123 13.16 -2.59 -15.28
CA LEU A 123 13.54 -2.93 -16.65
C LEU A 123 12.36 -3.49 -17.45
N LEU A 124 11.59 -4.39 -16.83
CA LEU A 124 10.36 -4.91 -17.44
C LEU A 124 9.37 -3.78 -17.76
N TYR A 125 9.15 -2.85 -16.83
CA TYR A 125 8.31 -1.67 -17.03
C TYR A 125 8.81 -0.82 -18.20
N VAL A 126 10.08 -0.48 -18.24
CA VAL A 126 10.67 0.35 -19.30
C VAL A 126 10.50 -0.29 -20.67
N VAL A 127 10.66 -1.62 -20.76
CA VAL A 127 10.56 -2.35 -22.04
C VAL A 127 9.12 -2.56 -22.50
N THR A 128 8.19 -2.81 -21.57
CA THR A 128 6.84 -3.27 -21.94
C THR A 128 5.74 -2.21 -21.81
N VAL A 129 5.91 -1.23 -20.93
CA VAL A 129 4.83 -0.30 -20.52
C VAL A 129 5.17 1.15 -20.77
N SER A 130 6.46 1.52 -20.71
CA SER A 130 6.86 2.94 -20.78
C SER A 130 6.56 3.54 -22.15
N GLU A 131 5.87 4.69 -22.13
CA GLU A 131 5.64 5.51 -23.33
C GLU A 131 6.88 6.35 -23.71
N ARG A 132 7.78 6.60 -22.74
CA ARG A 132 9.00 7.41 -22.91
C ARG A 132 10.23 6.72 -22.31
N PRO A 133 10.64 5.56 -22.86
CA PRO A 133 11.68 4.73 -22.25
C PRO A 133 13.02 5.46 -22.07
N ARG A 134 13.36 6.40 -22.96
CA ARG A 134 14.60 7.19 -22.85
C ARG A 134 14.62 8.13 -21.66
N ASP A 135 13.45 8.73 -21.34
CA ASP A 135 13.31 9.64 -20.22
C ASP A 135 13.20 8.85 -18.91
N ASP A 136 12.47 7.74 -18.93
CA ASP A 136 12.24 6.91 -17.75
C ASP A 136 13.50 6.20 -17.26
N VAL A 137 14.46 5.88 -18.14
CA VAL A 137 15.75 5.28 -17.74
C VAL A 137 16.52 6.14 -16.72
N TRP A 138 16.36 7.45 -16.71
CA TRP A 138 16.99 8.33 -15.70
C TRP A 138 16.56 8.02 -14.27
N TYR A 139 15.36 7.47 -14.08
CA TYR A 139 14.89 7.07 -12.74
C TYR A 139 15.65 5.86 -12.18
N LEU A 140 16.44 5.14 -13.00
CA LEU A 140 17.32 4.06 -12.55
C LEU A 140 18.25 4.53 -11.40
N GLY A 141 18.73 5.77 -11.46
CA GLY A 141 19.59 6.38 -10.44
C GLY A 141 18.93 6.48 -9.05
N PHE A 142 17.61 6.49 -8.98
CA PHE A 142 16.87 6.56 -7.72
C PHE A 142 16.52 5.18 -7.14
N LEU A 143 16.66 4.10 -7.92
CA LEU A 143 16.30 2.75 -7.46
C LEU A 143 17.02 2.33 -6.16
N PRO A 144 18.30 2.65 -5.92
CA PRO A 144 18.96 2.30 -4.67
C PRO A 144 18.33 2.93 -3.43
N LEU A 145 17.65 4.08 -3.56
CA LEU A 145 16.95 4.73 -2.44
C LEU A 145 15.61 4.09 -2.13
N PHE A 146 15.02 3.39 -3.11
CA PHE A 146 13.67 2.89 -2.98
C PHE A 146 13.49 1.80 -1.91
N PRO A 147 14.39 0.83 -1.70
CA PRO A 147 14.27 -0.13 -0.59
C PRO A 147 14.23 0.54 0.78
N LEU A 148 15.07 1.57 0.98
CA LEU A 148 15.09 2.34 2.23
C LEU A 148 13.79 3.12 2.42
N PHE A 149 13.33 3.79 1.37
CA PHE A 149 12.04 4.48 1.37
C PHE A 149 10.88 3.52 1.66
N ALA A 150 10.87 2.35 1.02
CA ALA A 150 9.84 1.33 1.24
C ALA A 150 9.83 0.84 2.69
N PHE A 151 11.01 0.65 3.30
CA PHE A 151 11.13 0.27 4.71
C PHE A 151 10.56 1.34 5.65
N VAL A 152 10.95 2.61 5.47
CA VAL A 152 10.39 3.74 6.24
C VAL A 152 8.87 3.81 6.07
N ASN A 153 8.37 3.63 4.84
CA ASN A 153 6.94 3.62 4.57
C ASN A 153 6.20 2.47 5.27
N ARG A 154 6.83 1.30 5.45
CA ARG A 154 6.25 0.18 6.23
C ARG A 154 6.14 0.48 7.70
N ILE A 155 7.15 1.14 8.30
CA ILE A 155 7.08 1.62 9.67
C ILE A 155 5.94 2.63 9.81
N HIS A 156 5.86 3.59 8.91
CA HIS A 156 4.78 4.59 8.90
C HIS A 156 3.39 3.95 8.72
N CYS A 157 3.28 2.94 7.87
CA CYS A 157 2.03 2.18 7.67
C CYS A 157 1.56 1.53 8.98
N SER A 158 2.47 0.87 9.73
CA SER A 158 2.15 0.30 11.04
C SER A 158 1.65 1.37 12.01
N PHE A 159 2.32 2.53 12.05
CA PHE A 159 1.88 3.67 12.85
C PHE A 159 0.50 4.16 12.42
N SER A 160 0.24 4.29 11.13
CA SER A 160 -1.03 4.74 10.57
C SER A 160 -2.20 3.81 10.95
N ILE A 161 -1.96 2.51 10.90
CA ILE A 161 -2.94 1.50 11.31
C ILE A 161 -3.22 1.61 12.81
N MET A 162 -2.19 1.78 13.65
CA MET A 162 -2.35 1.98 15.08
C MET A 162 -3.12 3.29 15.40
N ALA A 163 -2.78 4.38 14.71
CA ALA A 163 -3.50 5.63 14.85
C ALA A 163 -4.99 5.47 14.51
N GLU A 164 -5.31 4.72 13.44
CA GLU A 164 -6.72 4.42 13.11
C GLU A 164 -7.41 3.56 14.17
N MET A 165 -6.69 2.57 14.73
CA MET A 165 -7.25 1.69 15.79
C MET A 165 -7.66 2.47 17.03
N PHE A 166 -6.83 3.40 17.48
CA PHE A 166 -7.01 4.10 18.76
C PHE A 166 -7.68 5.46 18.59
N MET A 167 -7.32 6.24 17.57
CA MET A 167 -7.74 7.63 17.39
C MET A 167 -8.89 7.78 16.40
N LYS A 168 -9.26 6.72 15.65
CA LYS A 168 -10.28 6.78 14.59
C LYS A 168 -9.99 7.87 13.56
N SER A 169 -8.78 7.90 13.05
CA SER A 169 -8.25 8.96 12.18
C SER A 169 -9.09 9.18 10.90
N HIS A 170 -9.90 8.20 10.48
CA HIS A 170 -10.86 8.36 9.38
C HIS A 170 -11.95 9.42 9.65
N LEU A 171 -12.17 9.80 10.92
CA LEU A 171 -13.12 10.87 11.29
C LEU A 171 -12.49 12.26 11.27
N ASP A 172 -11.16 12.33 11.19
CA ASP A 172 -10.44 13.60 11.12
C ASP A 172 -10.51 14.20 9.72
N SER A 173 -11.44 15.13 9.55
CA SER A 173 -11.61 15.87 8.30
C SER A 173 -10.49 16.87 8.02
N SER A 174 -9.63 17.18 9.01
CA SER A 174 -8.52 18.12 8.84
C SER A 174 -7.45 17.62 7.86
N MET A 175 -7.42 16.30 7.64
CA MET A 175 -6.52 15.68 6.65
C MET A 175 -7.06 15.74 5.22
N ALA A 176 -8.33 16.06 5.03
CA ALA A 176 -8.91 16.22 3.70
C ALA A 176 -8.54 17.59 3.12
N PRO A 177 -8.28 17.70 1.81
CA PRO A 177 -8.09 18.97 1.18
C PRO A 177 -9.30 19.90 1.43
N TRP A 178 -9.06 21.20 1.59
CA TRP A 178 -10.09 22.18 1.95
C TRP A 178 -11.31 22.19 1.00
N TRP A 179 -11.10 21.88 -0.27
CA TRP A 179 -12.19 21.78 -1.27
C TRP A 179 -13.10 20.57 -1.04
N VAL A 180 -12.60 19.48 -0.46
CA VAL A 180 -13.42 18.32 -0.06
C VAL A 180 -14.25 18.66 1.17
N LEU A 181 -13.65 19.36 2.14
CA LEU A 181 -14.34 19.83 3.35
C LEU A 181 -15.48 20.80 3.02
N ARG A 182 -15.30 21.62 1.97
CA ARG A 182 -16.32 22.56 1.51
C ARG A 182 -17.54 21.87 0.91
N LYS A 183 -17.37 20.67 0.31
CA LYS A 183 -18.46 19.86 -0.26
C LYS A 183 -19.18 18.97 0.76
N LEU A 184 -18.61 18.75 1.93
CA LEU A 184 -19.18 17.90 2.99
C LEU A 184 -20.06 18.70 3.99
N LYS A 185 -20.26 20.00 3.77
CA LYS A 185 -21.16 20.84 4.56
C LYS A 185 -22.59 20.84 3.98
N PHE A 186 -23.07 19.67 3.58
CA PHE A 186 -24.49 19.47 3.28
C PHE A 186 -25.07 18.43 4.24
#